data_704a1d1155f3fbbe43a78453017556f0
#
_entry.id   704a1d1155f3fbbe43a78453017556f0
#
_cell.length_a   1.000
_cell.length_b   1.000
_cell.length_c   1.000
_cell.angle_alpha   90.00
_cell.angle_beta   90.00
_cell.angle_gamma   90.00
#
_symmetry.space_group_name_H-M   'P 1'
#
loop_
_entity.id
_entity.type
_entity.pdbx_description
1 polymer ?
#
loop_
_entity_poly.entity_id
_entity_poly.type
_entity_poly.pdbx_seq_one_letter_code
_entity_poly.pdbx_strand_id
1 'polypeptide(L)'
;MKEANCDLWTFPAHFRIVLTNGICTAWNGEAVMGAGCAAEAKQKYPALPKRLGGYLKQYGNRPFIFQDFNLITFPTKEDWKQKSIPAVIEESARKVVEIADKYGIESLVLPRPGCGKGGLKWEAVKPLLEGILDDRFTVVHLEGK
;
A
#
# COMPACT_ATOMS: atom_id res chain seq x y z
N MET A 1 11.85 -0.69 -11.36
CA MET A 1 11.48 0.04 -10.13
C MET A 1 12.43 1.19 -9.92
N LYS A 2 11.89 2.37 -9.68
CA LYS A 2 12.66 3.56 -9.39
C LYS A 2 12.61 3.88 -7.90
N GLU A 3 13.54 4.69 -7.42
CA GLU A 3 13.55 5.15 -6.03
C GLU A 3 13.75 6.66 -6.00
N ALA A 4 13.15 7.33 -5.02
CA ALA A 4 13.29 8.77 -4.85
C ALA A 4 13.22 9.16 -3.37
N ASN A 5 13.95 10.22 -3.02
CA ASN A 5 13.89 10.84 -1.69
C ASN A 5 12.80 11.91 -1.72
N CYS A 6 11.59 11.52 -1.38
CA CYS A 6 10.42 12.38 -1.51
C CYS A 6 9.29 11.89 -0.61
N ASP A 7 8.38 12.78 -0.26
CA ASP A 7 7.16 12.42 0.47
C ASP A 7 6.16 11.74 -0.49
N LEU A 8 5.47 10.72 0.02
CA LEU A 8 4.46 9.97 -0.73
C LEU A 8 3.39 10.88 -1.35
N TRP A 9 2.93 11.88 -0.62
CA TRP A 9 1.78 12.70 -1.02
C TRP A 9 2.14 13.84 -1.96
N THR A 10 3.41 14.21 -2.05
CA THR A 10 3.87 15.30 -2.92
C THR A 10 4.55 14.81 -4.19
N PHE A 11 4.95 13.54 -4.25
CA PHE A 11 5.57 12.99 -5.45
C PHE A 11 4.58 12.97 -6.62
N PRO A 12 4.96 13.47 -7.81
CA PRO A 12 4.04 13.51 -8.95
C PRO A 12 3.85 12.10 -9.54
N ALA A 13 2.68 11.52 -9.30
CA ALA A 13 2.29 10.23 -9.85
C ALA A 13 0.78 10.21 -10.07
N HIS A 14 0.32 9.40 -11.02
CA HIS A 14 -1.10 9.26 -11.31
C HIS A 14 -1.83 8.57 -10.16
N PHE A 15 -1.26 7.47 -9.64
CA PHE A 15 -1.83 6.74 -8.51
C PHE A 15 -0.83 6.65 -7.37
N ARG A 16 -1.35 6.70 -6.14
CA ARG A 16 -0.57 6.46 -4.92
C ARG A 16 -0.97 5.14 -4.32
N ILE A 17 0.02 4.41 -3.86
CA ILE A 17 -0.18 3.12 -3.20
C ILE A 17 -0.05 3.35 -1.70
N VAL A 18 -1.08 2.95 -0.96
CA VAL A 18 -1.17 3.08 0.49
C VAL A 18 -1.03 1.71 1.12
N LEU A 19 -0.09 1.58 2.06
CA LEU A 19 0.14 0.33 2.76
C LEU A 19 -0.97 0.09 3.79
N THR A 20 -1.46 -1.14 3.86
CA THR A 20 -2.56 -1.50 4.75
C THR A 20 -2.24 -2.79 5.52
N ASN A 21 -3.02 -3.08 6.55
CA ASN A 21 -2.87 -4.31 7.34
C ASN A 21 -3.96 -5.36 7.09
N GLY A 22 -4.95 -5.04 6.29
CA GLY A 22 -6.01 -6.00 5.92
C GLY A 22 -7.05 -6.27 7.00
N ILE A 23 -7.11 -5.48 8.06
CA ILE A 23 -7.97 -5.75 9.21
C ILE A 23 -9.12 -4.78 9.27
N CYS A 24 -10.30 -5.29 9.68
CA CYS A 24 -11.50 -4.50 9.94
C CYS A 24 -11.83 -4.49 11.43
N THR A 25 -12.41 -3.39 11.91
CA THR A 25 -12.95 -3.35 13.25
C THR A 25 -14.22 -4.22 13.33
N ALA A 26 -14.38 -4.92 14.47
CA ALA A 26 -15.50 -5.85 14.65
C ALA A 26 -16.85 -5.14 14.77
N TRP A 27 -16.87 -3.91 15.28
CA TRP A 27 -18.12 -3.22 15.61
C TRP A 27 -18.72 -2.41 14.45
N ASN A 28 -17.92 -1.89 13.53
CA ASN A 28 -18.45 -1.11 12.40
C ASN A 28 -17.95 -1.57 11.03
N GLY A 29 -17.04 -2.55 10.98
CA GLY A 29 -16.53 -3.11 9.74
C GLY A 29 -15.60 -2.20 8.95
N GLU A 30 -15.16 -1.10 9.53
CA GLU A 30 -14.22 -0.21 8.85
C GLU A 30 -12.80 -0.79 8.90
N ALA A 31 -12.01 -0.53 7.86
CA ALA A 31 -10.61 -0.93 7.85
C ALA A 31 -9.83 -0.17 8.92
N VAL A 32 -8.93 -0.88 9.59
CA VAL A 32 -8.04 -0.28 10.60
C VAL A 32 -6.92 0.47 9.88
N MET A 33 -6.92 1.78 9.97
CA MET A 33 -5.98 2.67 9.30
C MET A 33 -5.43 3.69 10.32
N GLY A 34 -4.76 3.18 11.34
CA GLY A 34 -4.39 3.98 12.52
C GLY A 34 -2.96 4.49 12.55
N ALA A 35 -2.11 4.16 11.58
CA ALA A 35 -0.70 4.54 11.61
C ALA A 35 -0.13 4.74 10.22
N GLY A 36 0.96 5.49 10.12
CA GLY A 36 1.72 5.69 8.90
C GLY A 36 0.91 6.29 7.76
N CYS A 37 1.20 5.86 6.53
CA CYS A 37 0.50 6.38 5.35
C CYS A 37 -0.99 6.02 5.34
N ALA A 38 -1.39 4.93 6.00
CA ALA A 38 -2.80 4.58 6.13
C ALA A 38 -3.56 5.63 6.95
N ALA A 39 -2.98 6.11 8.05
CA ALA A 39 -3.60 7.17 8.85
C ALA A 39 -3.68 8.48 8.06
N GLU A 40 -2.66 8.79 7.29
CA GLU A 40 -2.66 9.97 6.41
C GLU A 40 -3.75 9.86 5.32
N ALA A 41 -3.90 8.68 4.72
CA ALA A 41 -4.94 8.43 3.72
C ALA A 41 -6.34 8.57 4.32
N LYS A 42 -6.53 8.08 5.54
CA LYS A 42 -7.81 8.22 6.25
C LYS A 42 -8.18 9.69 6.47
N GLN A 43 -7.20 10.54 6.82
CA GLN A 43 -7.43 11.96 6.99
C GLN A 43 -7.83 12.64 5.68
N LYS A 44 -7.16 12.27 4.58
CA LYS A 44 -7.43 12.85 3.26
C LYS A 44 -8.74 12.34 2.65
N TYR A 45 -9.08 11.09 2.94
CA TYR A 45 -10.26 10.42 2.37
C TYR A 45 -11.05 9.73 3.48
N PRO A 46 -11.88 10.49 4.21
CA PRO A 46 -12.61 9.94 5.37
C PRO A 46 -13.52 8.75 5.06
N ALA A 47 -13.97 8.61 3.82
CA ALA A 47 -14.79 7.48 3.40
C ALA A 47 -13.99 6.19 3.14
N LEU A 48 -12.67 6.30 3.06
CA LEU A 48 -11.82 5.16 2.67
C LEU A 48 -11.90 3.97 3.64
N PRO A 49 -11.81 4.16 4.97
CA PRO A 49 -11.88 3.01 5.89
C PRO A 49 -13.15 2.19 5.76
N LYS A 50 -14.29 2.82 5.58
CA LYS A 50 -15.57 2.13 5.40
C LYS A 50 -15.62 1.37 4.09
N ARG A 51 -15.19 2.00 3.00
CA ARG A 51 -15.19 1.39 1.67
C ARG A 51 -14.21 0.23 1.60
N LEU A 52 -12.99 0.42 2.12
CA LEU A 52 -11.99 -0.65 2.16
C LEU A 52 -12.45 -1.80 3.04
N GLY A 53 -13.04 -1.50 4.21
CA GLY A 53 -13.59 -2.51 5.09
C GLY A 53 -14.62 -3.40 4.40
N GLY A 54 -15.51 -2.81 3.62
CA GLY A 54 -16.49 -3.55 2.84
C GLY A 54 -15.85 -4.49 1.82
N TYR A 55 -14.81 -4.02 1.13
CA TYR A 55 -14.08 -4.85 0.15
C TYR A 55 -13.31 -5.99 0.82
N LEU A 56 -12.66 -5.70 1.96
CA LEU A 56 -11.93 -6.73 2.72
C LEU A 56 -12.85 -7.86 3.16
N LYS A 57 -14.06 -7.53 3.62
CA LYS A 57 -15.05 -8.54 4.01
C LYS A 57 -15.54 -9.37 2.84
N GLN A 58 -15.77 -8.73 1.71
CA GLN A 58 -16.34 -9.39 0.53
C GLN A 58 -15.31 -10.18 -0.26
N TYR A 59 -14.10 -9.64 -0.43
CA TYR A 59 -13.09 -10.20 -1.35
C TYR A 59 -11.82 -10.69 -0.66
N GLY A 60 -11.65 -10.46 0.63
CA GLY A 60 -10.46 -10.85 1.37
C GLY A 60 -9.34 -9.80 1.31
N ASN A 61 -8.24 -10.13 1.95
CA ASN A 61 -7.08 -9.24 2.10
C ASN A 61 -6.23 -9.22 0.82
N ARG A 62 -6.46 -8.23 -0.02
CA ARG A 62 -5.76 -8.03 -1.29
C ARG A 62 -5.72 -6.55 -1.64
N PRO A 63 -4.89 -6.13 -2.62
CA PRO A 63 -4.94 -4.76 -3.11
C PRO A 63 -6.28 -4.43 -3.76
N PHE A 64 -6.73 -3.20 -3.57
CA PHE A 64 -7.94 -2.66 -4.19
C PHE A 64 -7.65 -1.31 -4.80
N ILE A 65 -8.25 -1.03 -5.95
CA ILE A 65 -8.16 0.26 -6.62
C ILE A 65 -9.37 1.13 -6.28
N PHE A 66 -9.10 2.40 -5.94
CA PHE A 66 -10.12 3.43 -5.71
C PHE A 66 -9.86 4.53 -6.75
N GLN A 67 -10.51 4.42 -7.90
CA GLN A 67 -10.25 5.30 -9.04
C GLN A 67 -10.61 6.75 -8.74
N ASP A 68 -11.66 6.99 -7.96
CA ASP A 68 -12.08 8.33 -7.58
C ASP A 68 -11.07 9.04 -6.68
N PHE A 69 -10.24 8.30 -5.95
CA PHE A 69 -9.18 8.86 -5.09
C PHE A 69 -7.79 8.75 -5.72
N ASN A 70 -7.66 8.08 -6.85
CA ASN A 70 -6.36 7.72 -7.44
C ASN A 70 -5.47 6.99 -6.43
N LEU A 71 -6.06 6.03 -5.71
CA LEU A 71 -5.38 5.23 -4.69
C LEU A 71 -5.48 3.74 -5.00
N ILE A 72 -4.43 3.02 -4.62
CA ILE A 72 -4.43 1.55 -4.58
C ILE A 72 -3.96 1.14 -3.19
N THR A 73 -4.67 0.21 -2.55
CA THR A 73 -4.25 -0.32 -1.25
C THR A 73 -3.32 -1.50 -1.44
N PHE A 74 -2.40 -1.68 -0.50
CA PHE A 74 -1.32 -2.66 -0.60
C PHE A 74 -1.12 -3.31 0.76
N PRO A 75 -1.71 -4.49 1.01
CA PRO A 75 -1.53 -5.17 2.30
C PRO A 75 -0.10 -5.68 2.46
N THR A 76 0.44 -5.49 3.66
CA THR A 76 1.79 -5.96 4.03
C THR A 76 1.76 -7.05 5.10
N LYS A 77 0.60 -7.33 5.67
CA LYS A 77 0.41 -8.36 6.71
C LYS A 77 -1.05 -8.80 6.76
N GLU A 78 -1.31 -9.86 7.52
CA GLU A 78 -2.64 -10.42 7.68
C GLU A 78 -3.26 -10.12 9.05
N ASP A 79 -2.45 -9.74 10.04
CA ASP A 79 -2.87 -9.44 11.40
C ASP A 79 -2.11 -8.19 11.89
N TRP A 80 -2.80 -7.26 12.53
CA TRP A 80 -2.21 -6.03 13.03
C TRP A 80 -1.15 -6.26 14.11
N LYS A 81 -1.22 -7.41 14.82
CA LYS A 81 -0.24 -7.79 15.86
C LYS A 81 1.06 -8.31 15.28
N GLN A 82 1.06 -8.71 14.03
CA GLN A 82 2.23 -9.27 13.37
C GLN A 82 3.09 -8.16 12.78
N LYS A 83 4.38 -8.48 12.62
CA LYS A 83 5.24 -7.69 11.72
C LYS A 83 4.79 -7.92 10.30
N SER A 84 5.19 -7.04 9.40
CA SER A 84 4.93 -7.22 7.98
C SER A 84 5.54 -8.54 7.49
N ILE A 85 4.85 -9.20 6.55
CA ILE A 85 5.20 -10.54 6.08
C ILE A 85 5.72 -10.43 4.64
N PRO A 86 6.99 -10.81 4.38
CA PRO A 86 7.56 -10.73 3.03
C PRO A 86 6.71 -11.41 1.95
N ALA A 87 6.12 -12.56 2.23
CA ALA A 87 5.27 -13.28 1.28
C ALA A 87 4.01 -12.48 0.93
N VAL A 88 3.43 -11.76 1.90
CA VAL A 88 2.27 -10.89 1.66
C VAL A 88 2.67 -9.69 0.80
N ILE A 89 3.85 -9.13 1.05
CA ILE A 89 4.39 -8.02 0.24
C ILE A 89 4.60 -8.46 -1.21
N GLU A 90 5.19 -9.63 -1.43
CA GLU A 90 5.39 -10.16 -2.78
C GLU A 90 4.07 -10.36 -3.52
N GLU A 91 3.09 -10.95 -2.85
CA GLU A 91 1.77 -11.20 -3.42
C GLU A 91 1.07 -9.88 -3.78
N SER A 92 1.13 -8.91 -2.88
CA SER A 92 0.58 -7.57 -3.12
C SER A 92 1.26 -6.87 -4.29
N ALA A 93 2.59 -7.00 -4.38
CA ALA A 93 3.35 -6.42 -5.49
C ALA A 93 2.90 -6.99 -6.84
N ARG A 94 2.74 -8.31 -6.93
CA ARG A 94 2.24 -8.95 -8.15
C ARG A 94 0.85 -8.46 -8.53
N LYS A 95 -0.02 -8.31 -7.54
CA LYS A 95 -1.40 -7.85 -7.76
C LYS A 95 -1.48 -6.39 -8.18
N VAL A 96 -0.65 -5.51 -7.63
CA VAL A 96 -0.66 -4.10 -8.08
C VAL A 96 -0.13 -3.96 -9.51
N VAL A 97 0.78 -4.83 -9.94
CA VAL A 97 1.21 -4.86 -11.35
C VAL A 97 0.03 -5.26 -12.25
N GLU A 98 -0.74 -6.27 -11.87
CA GLU A 98 -1.94 -6.67 -12.59
C GLU A 98 -2.96 -5.54 -12.68
N ILE A 99 -3.16 -4.81 -11.59
CA ILE A 99 -4.06 -3.65 -11.56
C ILE A 99 -3.56 -2.56 -12.49
N ALA A 100 -2.27 -2.25 -12.45
CA ALA A 100 -1.67 -1.25 -13.33
C ALA A 100 -1.85 -1.63 -14.80
N ASP A 101 -1.66 -2.89 -15.14
CA ASP A 101 -1.87 -3.40 -16.50
C ASP A 101 -3.32 -3.27 -16.92
N LYS A 102 -4.24 -3.71 -16.07
CA LYS A 102 -5.67 -3.70 -16.37
C LYS A 102 -6.23 -2.29 -16.60
N TYR A 103 -5.79 -1.33 -15.80
CA TYR A 103 -6.31 0.04 -15.87
C TYR A 103 -5.41 1.00 -16.65
N GLY A 104 -4.34 0.51 -17.28
CA GLY A 104 -3.45 1.32 -18.08
C GLY A 104 -2.72 2.41 -17.30
N ILE A 105 -2.33 2.12 -16.05
CA ILE A 105 -1.68 3.09 -15.19
C ILE A 105 -0.18 3.05 -15.44
N GLU A 106 0.43 4.20 -15.77
CA GLU A 106 1.83 4.28 -16.14
C GLU A 106 2.74 4.92 -15.08
N SER A 107 2.17 5.53 -14.04
CA SER A 107 2.96 6.11 -12.96
C SER A 107 2.30 5.86 -11.61
N LEU A 108 3.03 5.17 -10.73
CA LEU A 108 2.56 4.81 -9.40
C LEU A 108 3.68 5.08 -8.41
N VAL A 109 3.31 5.56 -7.22
CA VAL A 109 4.25 5.83 -6.15
C VAL A 109 3.83 5.07 -4.90
N LEU A 110 4.82 4.52 -4.18
CA LEU A 110 4.57 3.80 -2.94
C LEU A 110 5.70 4.07 -1.95
N PRO A 111 5.41 4.00 -0.63
CA PRO A 111 6.47 4.02 0.36
C PRO A 111 7.14 2.65 0.43
N ARG A 112 8.20 2.50 1.23
CA ARG A 112 8.89 1.22 1.42
C ARG A 112 7.99 0.23 2.18
N PRO A 113 7.46 -0.81 1.51
CA PRO A 113 6.53 -1.73 2.16
C PRO A 113 7.14 -2.47 3.34
N GLY A 114 6.45 -2.43 4.48
CA GLY A 114 6.85 -3.17 5.66
C GLY A 114 8.04 -2.61 6.43
N CYS A 115 8.63 -1.50 6.01
CA CYS A 115 9.89 -1.01 6.56
C CYS A 115 9.76 0.01 7.70
N GLY A 116 8.57 0.57 7.93
CA GLY A 116 8.33 1.44 9.07
C GLY A 116 7.96 0.62 10.30
N LYS A 117 6.74 0.78 10.77
CA LYS A 117 6.21 -0.02 11.89
C LYS A 117 6.10 -1.51 11.58
N GLY A 118 6.18 -1.89 10.30
CA GLY A 118 6.19 -3.29 9.89
C GLY A 118 7.43 -4.07 10.32
N GLY A 119 8.51 -3.39 10.70
CA GLY A 119 9.69 -3.99 11.30
C GLY A 119 10.67 -4.67 10.34
N LEU A 120 10.46 -4.54 9.04
CA LEU A 120 11.39 -5.10 8.05
C LEU A 120 12.43 -4.07 7.64
N LYS A 121 13.59 -4.53 7.21
CA LYS A 121 14.66 -3.68 6.69
C LYS A 121 14.52 -3.54 5.18
N TRP A 122 14.78 -2.35 4.68
CA TRP A 122 14.68 -2.09 3.24
C TRP A 122 15.60 -2.99 2.41
N GLU A 123 16.80 -3.30 2.93
CA GLU A 123 17.74 -4.20 2.27
C GLU A 123 17.18 -5.61 2.06
N ALA A 124 16.21 -6.02 2.89
CA ALA A 124 15.54 -7.32 2.76
C ALA A 124 14.33 -7.23 1.82
N VAL A 125 13.64 -6.11 1.78
CA VAL A 125 12.39 -5.93 0.99
C VAL A 125 12.68 -5.54 -0.46
N LYS A 126 13.68 -4.68 -0.68
CA LYS A 126 14.01 -4.18 -2.00
C LYS A 126 14.20 -5.27 -3.06
N PRO A 127 14.99 -6.34 -2.80
CA PRO A 127 15.16 -7.40 -3.81
C PRO A 127 13.87 -8.10 -4.20
N LEU A 128 12.92 -8.22 -3.27
CA LEU A 128 11.62 -8.83 -3.54
C LEU A 128 10.83 -8.00 -4.55
N LEU A 129 10.85 -6.68 -4.37
CA LEU A 129 10.12 -5.76 -5.23
C LEU A 129 10.76 -5.58 -6.59
N GLU A 130 12.10 -5.54 -6.66
CA GLU A 130 12.83 -5.34 -7.91
C GLU A 130 12.56 -6.44 -8.94
N GLY A 131 12.25 -7.65 -8.48
CA GLY A 131 11.89 -8.75 -9.37
C GLY A 131 10.45 -8.67 -9.88
N ILE A 132 9.63 -7.78 -9.35
CA ILE A 132 8.18 -7.72 -9.64
C ILE A 132 7.77 -6.37 -10.22
N LEU A 133 8.19 -5.27 -9.59
CA LEU A 133 7.80 -3.92 -9.99
C LEU A 133 8.71 -3.41 -11.11
N ASP A 134 8.12 -2.88 -12.16
CA ASP A 134 8.84 -2.25 -13.26
C ASP A 134 8.99 -0.74 -13.05
N ASP A 135 9.44 -0.01 -14.08
CA ASP A 135 9.74 1.42 -13.97
C ASP A 135 8.52 2.34 -13.93
N ARG A 136 7.31 1.77 -14.00
CA ARG A 136 6.09 2.53 -13.71
C ARG A 136 5.99 2.87 -12.22
N PHE A 137 6.68 2.11 -11.37
CA PHE A 137 6.62 2.22 -9.92
C PHE A 137 7.85 2.94 -9.37
N THR A 138 7.62 3.94 -8.53
CA THR A 138 8.67 4.64 -7.78
C THR A 138 8.43 4.44 -6.28
N VAL A 139 9.44 3.88 -5.62
CA VAL A 139 9.43 3.74 -4.15
C VAL A 139 10.04 5.00 -3.56
N VAL A 140 9.29 5.67 -2.69
CA VAL A 140 9.75 6.90 -2.06
C VAL A 140 10.05 6.69 -0.59
N HIS A 141 11.03 7.43 -0.10
CA HIS A 141 11.39 7.47 1.31
C HIS A 141 11.95 8.85 1.60
N LEU A 142 11.45 9.47 2.66
CA LEU A 142 11.94 10.76 3.09
C LEU A 142 12.96 10.55 4.19
N GLU A 143 14.22 10.95 3.94
CA GLU A 143 15.30 10.80 4.91
C GLU A 143 14.98 11.56 6.19
N GLY A 144 15.39 10.99 7.33
CA GLY A 144 15.12 11.55 8.65
C GLY A 144 13.76 11.17 9.23
N LYS A 145 13.05 10.29 8.58
CA LYS A 145 11.74 9.80 9.07
C LYS A 145 11.72 8.31 9.33
#